data_78dc858437f8cfdd1b1b586cba5e3128
#
_entry.id   78dc858437f8cfdd1b1b586cba5e3128
#
_cell.length_a   1.000
_cell.length_b   1.000
_cell.length_c   1.000
_cell.angle_alpha   90.00
_cell.angle_beta   90.00
_cell.angle_gamma   90.00
#
_symmetry.space_group_name_H-M   'P 1'
#
loop_
_entity.id
_entity.type
_entity.pdbx_description
1 polymer ?
#
loop_
_entity_poly.entity_id
_entity_poly.type
_entity_poly.pdbx_seq_one_letter_code
_entity_poly.pdbx_strand_id
1 'polypeptide(L)'
;MRSGTDDSDREASKAMIKDTSGQDTVLVPSSTKRLKLPLLIGGCALLVSALVWASLGTDSVSKSLSRSDITTATLFVGTLTRDVATTGKIVAANAPILYSTEEGTVTLLSNPGDSVDKGDVVAKLDSPRLSNQLEQAKSILAGMQSALERAKLDARRGQLQVNQTLDMAAVDLEAANRERRRGELLIKNKLISEIDYEKGKDELHKAKLKFAHAEQEVALTKDTLTFEVKNKALEVERQTLAVHELERQVDALNIKAPVGGIIGNWITEQKTRLSANQPILTVVDLSAYEAELAVPESYADDLGLGMEVELSFGSVKLMGKLSSISPEVRNREVTARVQFVQDNSLKLRQNQRISARVLLEHRPDVLMVKRGAFMTSGGGDEVYQIEGDLASRRAIKLGSTSLSQVEVLDGGKAGDEWVISSVEPFNHAEQVRIH
;
A
#
# COMPACT_ATOMS: atom_id res chain seq x y z
N MET A 1 -51.04 2.86 -8.39
CA MET A 1 -51.71 4.15 -8.20
C MET A 1 -50.72 5.25 -8.55
N ARG A 2 -50.99 5.84 -9.70
CA ARG A 2 -50.91 7.26 -10.12
C ARG A 2 -49.56 7.93 -9.84
N SER A 3 -48.76 8.22 -10.84
CA SER A 3 -48.92 9.16 -12.02
C SER A 3 -48.50 10.58 -11.66
N GLY A 4 -47.65 11.16 -12.49
CA GLY A 4 -47.34 12.57 -12.63
C GLY A 4 -45.91 12.71 -13.15
N THR A 5 -45.59 12.57 -14.38
CA THR A 5 -45.42 13.50 -15.52
C THR A 5 -45.27 14.95 -15.11
N ASP A 6 -44.13 15.54 -15.38
CA ASP A 6 -44.14 16.82 -16.11
C ASP A 6 -42.84 17.02 -16.92
N ASP A 7 -43.11 17.36 -18.12
CA ASP A 7 -42.34 17.64 -19.31
C ASP A 7 -42.25 19.17 -19.40
N SER A 8 -41.20 19.71 -19.91
CA SER A 8 -40.99 21.06 -20.47
C SER A 8 -39.61 21.59 -20.06
N ASP A 9 -38.74 22.13 -20.84
CA ASP A 9 -38.84 22.65 -22.20
C ASP A 9 -37.44 22.68 -22.83
N ARG A 10 -37.38 22.26 -24.07
CA ARG A 10 -36.29 22.57 -25.00
C ARG A 10 -36.46 24.01 -25.47
N GLU A 11 -35.45 24.83 -25.33
CA GLU A 11 -35.28 25.94 -26.29
C GLU A 11 -33.82 26.07 -26.70
N ALA A 12 -33.61 25.81 -27.97
CA ALA A 12 -32.41 26.04 -28.73
C ALA A 12 -32.23 27.53 -29.04
N SER A 13 -31.11 28.12 -28.69
CA SER A 13 -30.71 29.41 -29.22
C SER A 13 -29.70 29.23 -30.33
N LYS A 14 -30.16 29.35 -31.59
CA LYS A 14 -29.35 29.52 -32.79
C LYS A 14 -28.77 30.95 -32.78
N ALA A 15 -27.48 31.10 -32.63
CA ALA A 15 -26.79 32.32 -32.99
C ALA A 15 -26.53 32.36 -34.50
N MET A 16 -27.15 33.32 -35.16
CA MET A 16 -27.08 33.62 -36.58
C MET A 16 -25.75 34.29 -36.91
N ILE A 17 -24.97 33.68 -37.78
CA ILE A 17 -23.77 34.30 -38.37
C ILE A 17 -24.24 35.28 -39.45
N LYS A 18 -23.88 36.54 -39.32
CA LYS A 18 -24.10 37.57 -40.35
C LYS A 18 -23.12 37.39 -41.49
N ASP A 19 -23.67 37.18 -42.64
CA ASP A 19 -23.00 37.19 -43.96
C ASP A 19 -22.49 38.59 -44.27
N THR A 20 -21.20 38.74 -44.56
CA THR A 20 -20.53 39.95 -45.02
C THR A 20 -19.99 39.79 -46.44
N SER A 21 -20.89 39.46 -47.39
CA SER A 21 -20.60 39.43 -48.84
C SER A 21 -20.95 40.78 -49.51
N GLY A 22 -20.27 41.86 -49.15
CA GLY A 22 -20.63 43.15 -49.68
C GLY A 22 -19.55 44.20 -49.78
N GLN A 23 -18.29 43.82 -49.79
CA GLN A 23 -17.20 44.81 -49.94
C GLN A 23 -16.01 44.33 -50.81
N ASP A 24 -16.30 43.80 -51.97
CA ASP A 24 -15.28 43.66 -52.99
C ASP A 24 -15.55 44.63 -54.12
N THR A 25 -14.87 45.78 -54.12
CA THR A 25 -14.80 46.69 -55.24
C THR A 25 -13.57 46.43 -56.03
N VAL A 26 -13.76 45.93 -57.26
CA VAL A 26 -12.75 45.72 -58.25
C VAL A 26 -12.42 47.06 -58.91
N LEU A 27 -11.16 47.50 -58.78
CA LEU A 27 -10.64 48.66 -59.53
C LEU A 27 -10.03 48.20 -60.82
N VAL A 28 -10.65 48.66 -61.97
CA VAL A 28 -10.15 48.43 -63.31
C VAL A 28 -9.14 49.54 -63.66
N PRO A 29 -7.94 49.20 -64.23
CA PRO A 29 -6.99 50.22 -64.65
C PRO A 29 -7.39 50.84 -66.04
N SER A 30 -7.44 52.13 -66.09
CA SER A 30 -7.58 52.84 -67.39
C SER A 30 -6.20 53.20 -67.98
N SER A 31 -6.01 52.85 -69.22
CA SER A 31 -4.83 53.18 -70.04
C SER A 31 -4.93 54.61 -70.54
N THR A 32 -3.82 55.36 -70.44
CA THR A 32 -3.49 56.35 -71.50
C THR A 32 -2.03 56.77 -71.52
N LYS A 33 -1.44 56.48 -72.63
CA LYS A 33 -0.57 57.32 -73.52
C LYS A 33 0.87 57.65 -73.10
N ARG A 34 1.75 57.16 -73.92
CA ARG A 34 3.13 57.47 -74.16
C ARG A 34 3.46 58.95 -74.29
N LEU A 35 4.52 59.39 -73.63
CA LEU A 35 5.39 60.41 -74.22
C LEU A 35 6.82 60.13 -73.87
N LYS A 36 7.65 60.20 -74.89
CA LYS A 36 9.06 59.92 -74.95
C LYS A 36 9.91 61.04 -74.35
N LEU A 37 10.84 60.69 -73.43
CA LEU A 37 12.11 61.47 -73.37
C LEU A 37 13.19 60.61 -72.73
N PRO A 38 14.19 60.07 -73.48
CA PRO A 38 15.38 59.40 -72.99
C PRO A 38 16.53 60.39 -73.02
N LEU A 39 16.85 60.99 -71.87
CA LEU A 39 18.22 61.58 -71.74
C LEU A 39 18.49 62.17 -70.31
N LEU A 40 17.69 61.95 -69.35
CA LEU A 40 17.97 62.41 -67.92
C LEU A 40 18.07 61.26 -66.91
N ILE A 41 18.04 60.03 -67.38
CA ILE A 41 17.98 58.84 -66.49
C ILE A 41 19.39 58.34 -66.09
N GLY A 42 20.45 58.72 -66.85
CA GLY A 42 21.81 58.26 -66.57
C GLY A 42 22.48 58.91 -65.31
N GLY A 43 22.07 60.12 -65.01
CA GLY A 43 22.65 60.84 -63.83
C GLY A 43 22.03 60.50 -62.49
N CYS A 44 20.73 60.25 -62.47
CA CYS A 44 20.05 59.87 -61.22
C CYS A 44 20.28 58.43 -60.77
N ALA A 45 20.51 57.52 -61.71
CA ALA A 45 20.79 56.13 -61.38
C ALA A 45 22.13 55.92 -60.67
N LEU A 46 23.17 56.73 -61.02
CA LEU A 46 24.44 56.67 -60.33
C LEU A 46 24.41 57.36 -58.93
N LEU A 47 23.63 58.41 -58.74
CA LEU A 47 23.43 58.99 -57.42
C LEU A 47 22.58 58.15 -56.48
N VAL A 48 21.55 57.47 -57.02
CA VAL A 48 20.74 56.57 -56.25
C VAL A 48 21.51 55.27 -55.88
N SER A 49 22.34 54.76 -56.80
CA SER A 49 23.21 53.59 -56.49
C SER A 49 24.31 53.91 -55.46
N ALA A 50 24.86 55.17 -55.49
CA ALA A 50 25.84 55.65 -54.49
C ALA A 50 25.17 55.90 -53.12
N LEU A 51 23.89 56.37 -53.09
CA LEU A 51 23.10 56.54 -51.88
C LEU A 51 22.60 55.20 -51.30
N VAL A 52 22.28 54.23 -52.14
CA VAL A 52 21.93 52.87 -51.72
C VAL A 52 23.17 52.11 -51.20
N TRP A 53 24.33 52.35 -51.84
CA TRP A 53 25.59 51.73 -51.34
C TRP A 53 26.10 52.40 -50.07
N ALA A 54 25.85 53.66 -49.83
CA ALA A 54 26.12 54.34 -48.56
C ALA A 54 25.13 54.00 -47.46
N SER A 55 23.90 53.56 -47.77
CA SER A 55 22.88 53.12 -46.80
C SER A 55 22.98 51.63 -46.44
N LEU A 56 23.73 50.83 -47.21
CA LEU A 56 23.96 49.41 -46.94
C LEU A 56 25.28 49.11 -46.18
N GLY A 57 26.01 50.14 -45.78
CA GLY A 57 27.34 50.04 -45.17
C GLY A 57 27.47 50.57 -43.72
N THR A 58 26.35 50.87 -43.03
CA THR A 58 26.45 51.20 -41.62
C THR A 58 25.57 50.27 -40.81
N ASP A 59 26.14 49.15 -40.39
CA ASP A 59 25.66 48.49 -39.18
C ASP A 59 25.73 49.50 -38.07
N SER A 60 24.62 50.25 -37.89
CA SER A 60 24.52 51.25 -36.84
C SER A 60 24.32 50.56 -35.51
N VAL A 61 25.44 50.38 -34.77
CA VAL A 61 25.40 50.20 -33.35
C VAL A 61 24.72 51.41 -32.76
N SER A 62 23.39 51.42 -32.73
CA SER A 62 22.56 52.60 -32.49
C SER A 62 22.27 52.85 -31.01
N LYS A 63 22.84 52.07 -30.12
CA LYS A 63 22.68 52.22 -28.66
C LYS A 63 23.95 51.88 -27.90
N SER A 64 24.29 52.67 -26.92
CA SER A 64 25.33 52.34 -25.95
C SER A 64 24.68 52.21 -24.56
N LEU A 65 25.08 51.19 -23.83
CA LEU A 65 24.68 50.93 -22.46
C LEU A 65 25.91 51.01 -21.57
N SER A 66 25.75 51.50 -20.37
CA SER A 66 26.84 51.53 -19.40
C SER A 66 27.02 50.13 -18.78
N ARG A 67 28.28 49.70 -18.65
CA ARG A 67 28.64 48.41 -18.03
C ARG A 67 28.16 48.33 -16.57
N SER A 68 27.97 49.49 -15.92
CA SER A 68 27.42 49.56 -14.57
C SER A 68 25.95 49.13 -14.46
N ASP A 69 25.20 49.18 -15.55
CA ASP A 69 23.75 48.93 -15.59
C ASP A 69 23.42 47.48 -15.93
N ILE A 70 24.45 46.70 -16.24
CA ILE A 70 24.28 45.28 -16.60
C ILE A 70 25.06 44.40 -15.60
N THR A 71 24.48 43.24 -15.30
CA THR A 71 25.18 42.19 -14.56
C THR A 71 25.50 41.05 -15.51
N THR A 72 26.73 40.59 -15.50
CA THR A 72 27.23 39.52 -16.35
C THR A 72 27.63 38.28 -15.57
N ALA A 73 27.62 37.16 -16.23
CA ALA A 73 28.17 35.91 -15.71
C ALA A 73 28.75 35.04 -16.84
N THR A 74 29.83 34.35 -16.51
CA THR A 74 30.46 33.40 -17.44
C THR A 74 29.78 32.05 -17.38
N LEU A 75 29.62 31.42 -18.52
CA LEU A 75 29.16 30.06 -18.66
C LEU A 75 30.29 29.11 -18.25
N PHE A 76 29.93 28.09 -17.46
CA PHE A 76 30.87 27.09 -16.99
C PHE A 76 30.24 25.69 -17.01
N VAL A 77 31.05 24.67 -17.15
CA VAL A 77 30.61 23.27 -17.03
C VAL A 77 30.73 22.85 -15.57
N GLY A 78 29.66 22.24 -15.06
CA GLY A 78 29.62 21.77 -13.69
C GLY A 78 28.44 20.86 -13.43
N THR A 79 28.23 20.52 -12.17
CA THR A 79 27.09 19.66 -11.76
C THR A 79 25.90 20.50 -11.37
N LEU A 80 24.81 20.38 -12.09
CA LEU A 80 23.53 20.98 -11.71
C LEU A 80 22.82 20.07 -10.71
N THR A 81 22.59 20.59 -9.51
CA THR A 81 21.78 19.91 -8.50
C THR A 81 20.51 20.71 -8.29
N ARG A 82 19.39 20.03 -8.41
CA ARG A 82 18.08 20.55 -8.02
C ARG A 82 17.65 19.79 -6.77
N ASP A 83 17.46 20.51 -5.68
CA ASP A 83 17.07 19.94 -4.40
C ASP A 83 15.91 20.71 -3.77
N VAL A 84 15.16 20.04 -2.95
CA VAL A 84 14.13 20.64 -2.10
C VAL A 84 14.50 20.48 -0.63
N ALA A 85 14.60 21.61 0.07
CA ALA A 85 14.79 21.61 1.50
C ALA A 85 13.44 21.38 2.19
N THR A 86 13.41 20.44 3.10
CA THR A 86 12.22 20.08 3.86
C THR A 86 12.56 19.79 5.31
N THR A 87 11.54 19.72 6.14
CA THR A 87 11.68 19.32 7.54
C THR A 87 10.94 18.02 7.77
N GLY A 88 11.35 17.31 8.80
CA GLY A 88 10.72 16.05 9.17
C GLY A 88 10.98 15.68 10.61
N LYS A 89 10.64 14.47 10.93
CA LYS A 89 10.88 13.85 12.24
C LYS A 89 11.37 12.41 12.06
N ILE A 90 12.12 11.96 13.05
CA ILE A 90 12.49 10.56 13.16
C ILE A 90 11.31 9.77 13.70
N VAL A 91 10.98 8.67 13.04
CA VAL A 91 9.99 7.71 13.50
C VAL A 91 10.63 6.33 13.57
N ALA A 92 10.23 5.54 14.55
CA ALA A 92 10.61 4.12 14.53
C ALA A 92 9.93 3.46 13.31
N ALA A 93 10.64 2.60 12.61
CA ALA A 93 10.08 1.88 11.47
C ALA A 93 8.89 1.01 11.89
N ASN A 94 8.91 0.53 13.14
CA ASN A 94 7.85 -0.27 13.72
C ASN A 94 7.55 0.21 15.15
N ALA A 95 6.34 0.72 15.35
CA ALA A 95 5.88 1.20 16.67
C ALA A 95 4.42 0.78 16.90
N PRO A 96 4.14 -0.53 17.09
CA PRO A 96 2.79 -1.02 17.26
C PRO A 96 2.13 -0.48 18.53
N ILE A 97 0.87 -0.10 18.39
CA ILE A 97 -0.03 0.19 19.50
C ILE A 97 -0.66 -1.12 19.94
N LEU A 98 -0.59 -1.44 21.22
CA LEU A 98 -1.25 -2.61 21.80
C LEU A 98 -2.63 -2.24 22.28
N TYR A 99 -3.59 -3.09 21.94
CA TYR A 99 -5.00 -2.90 22.25
C TYR A 99 -5.48 -3.98 23.21
N SER A 100 -6.51 -3.67 23.98
CA SER A 100 -7.23 -4.66 24.77
C SER A 100 -7.93 -5.65 23.84
N THR A 101 -7.76 -6.93 24.07
CA THR A 101 -8.43 -7.99 23.31
C THR A 101 -9.88 -8.20 23.77
N GLU A 102 -10.13 -7.96 25.07
CA GLU A 102 -11.41 -8.18 25.73
C GLU A 102 -11.72 -7.06 26.75
N GLU A 103 -12.95 -7.04 27.25
CA GLU A 103 -13.32 -6.16 28.33
C GLU A 103 -12.70 -6.64 29.65
N GLY A 104 -12.04 -5.72 30.38
CA GLY A 104 -11.43 -6.04 31.66
C GLY A 104 -10.75 -4.85 32.32
N THR A 105 -10.23 -5.06 33.51
CA THR A 105 -9.42 -4.08 34.22
C THR A 105 -7.95 -4.29 33.89
N VAL A 106 -7.29 -3.26 33.35
CA VAL A 106 -5.88 -3.36 32.93
C VAL A 106 -4.94 -3.21 34.12
N THR A 107 -3.92 -4.04 34.15
CA THR A 107 -2.75 -3.91 35.03
C THR A 107 -1.52 -3.80 34.13
N LEU A 108 -0.86 -2.65 34.11
CA LEU A 108 0.37 -2.41 33.37
C LEU A 108 1.54 -3.00 34.17
N LEU A 109 2.35 -3.82 33.53
CA LEU A 109 3.47 -4.52 34.18
C LEU A 109 4.81 -3.86 33.88
N SER A 110 4.90 -3.11 32.76
CA SER A 110 6.13 -2.43 32.32
C SER A 110 5.89 -0.91 32.32
N ASN A 111 6.91 -0.14 32.68
CA ASN A 111 6.85 1.33 32.68
C ASN A 111 7.33 1.92 31.34
N PRO A 112 6.92 3.15 30.99
CA PRO A 112 7.50 3.87 29.87
C PRO A 112 9.04 3.97 30.01
N GLY A 113 9.75 3.56 28.96
CA GLY A 113 11.20 3.50 28.93
C GLY A 113 11.81 2.14 29.27
N ASP A 114 11.04 1.16 29.79
CA ASP A 114 11.52 -0.19 30.03
C ASP A 114 11.80 -0.92 28.71
N SER A 115 12.88 -1.69 28.67
CA SER A 115 13.19 -2.58 27.54
C SER A 115 12.40 -3.88 27.67
N VAL A 116 11.85 -4.35 26.56
CA VAL A 116 11.08 -5.59 26.47
C VAL A 116 11.48 -6.40 25.25
N ASP A 117 11.45 -7.71 25.39
CA ASP A 117 11.68 -8.63 24.29
C ASP A 117 10.34 -9.04 23.63
N LYS A 118 10.43 -9.52 22.39
CA LYS A 118 9.28 -10.07 21.70
C LYS A 118 8.66 -11.24 22.48
N GLY A 119 7.39 -11.13 22.84
CA GLY A 119 6.65 -12.14 23.61
C GLY A 119 6.52 -11.83 25.09
N ASP A 120 7.24 -10.86 25.63
CA ASP A 120 7.10 -10.42 27.03
C ASP A 120 5.72 -9.89 27.31
N VAL A 121 5.19 -10.21 28.49
CA VAL A 121 3.89 -9.72 28.93
C VAL A 121 4.06 -8.31 29.51
N VAL A 122 3.55 -7.32 28.78
CA VAL A 122 3.68 -5.89 29.13
C VAL A 122 2.48 -5.34 29.88
N ALA A 123 1.31 -5.96 29.69
CA ALA A 123 0.10 -5.64 30.43
C ALA A 123 -0.76 -6.90 30.61
N LYS A 124 -1.59 -6.92 31.64
CA LYS A 124 -2.55 -7.99 31.92
C LYS A 124 -3.94 -7.39 32.11
N LEU A 125 -4.92 -7.98 31.44
CA LEU A 125 -6.32 -7.68 31.64
C LEU A 125 -6.91 -8.65 32.66
N ASP A 126 -7.64 -8.16 33.62
CA ASP A 126 -8.44 -8.96 34.53
C ASP A 126 -9.90 -8.95 34.08
N SER A 127 -10.38 -10.10 33.62
CA SER A 127 -11.76 -10.32 33.17
C SER A 127 -12.42 -11.48 33.90
N PRO A 128 -13.03 -11.21 35.08
CA PRO A 128 -13.71 -12.25 35.87
C PRO A 128 -14.82 -12.95 35.07
N ARG A 129 -15.48 -12.22 34.17
CA ARG A 129 -16.50 -12.77 33.27
C ARG A 129 -15.94 -13.91 32.42
N LEU A 130 -14.84 -13.67 31.75
CA LEU A 130 -14.23 -14.65 30.83
C LEU A 130 -13.66 -15.85 31.63
N SER A 131 -13.00 -15.60 32.75
CA SER A 131 -12.51 -16.66 33.66
C SER A 131 -13.63 -17.56 34.13
N ASN A 132 -14.77 -17.00 34.57
CA ASN A 132 -15.94 -17.77 35.01
C ASN A 132 -16.54 -18.58 33.85
N GLN A 133 -16.62 -18.01 32.63
CA GLN A 133 -17.09 -18.72 31.45
C GLN A 133 -16.20 -19.94 31.10
N LEU A 134 -14.88 -19.78 31.21
CA LEU A 134 -13.94 -20.88 31.02
C LEU A 134 -14.16 -22.00 32.01
N GLU A 135 -14.26 -21.68 33.33
CA GLU A 135 -14.50 -22.67 34.37
C GLU A 135 -15.84 -23.39 34.21
N GLN A 136 -16.88 -22.67 33.84
CA GLN A 136 -18.19 -23.26 33.52
C GLN A 136 -18.09 -24.22 32.32
N ALA A 137 -17.41 -23.81 31.23
CA ALA A 137 -17.24 -24.65 30.05
C ALA A 137 -16.41 -25.91 30.36
N LYS A 138 -15.37 -25.81 31.19
CA LYS A 138 -14.59 -26.96 31.68
C LYS A 138 -15.44 -27.93 32.51
N SER A 139 -16.31 -27.40 33.38
CA SER A 139 -17.23 -28.22 34.18
C SER A 139 -18.25 -28.98 33.31
N ILE A 140 -18.77 -28.33 32.27
CA ILE A 140 -19.62 -28.97 31.26
C ILE A 140 -18.87 -30.08 30.51
N LEU A 141 -17.64 -29.81 30.09
CA LEU A 141 -16.80 -30.79 29.41
C LEU A 141 -16.56 -32.03 30.28
N ALA A 142 -16.22 -31.85 31.55
CA ALA A 142 -16.06 -32.95 32.50
C ALA A 142 -17.33 -33.79 32.67
N GLY A 143 -18.49 -33.13 32.70
CA GLY A 143 -19.81 -33.82 32.73
C GLY A 143 -20.03 -34.65 31.46
N MET A 144 -19.74 -34.10 30.27
CA MET A 144 -19.92 -34.79 29.00
C MET A 144 -18.93 -35.96 28.84
N GLN A 145 -17.68 -35.82 29.31
CA GLN A 145 -16.69 -36.89 29.35
C GLN A 145 -17.18 -38.06 30.24
N SER A 146 -17.73 -37.75 31.42
CA SER A 146 -18.30 -38.76 32.28
C SER A 146 -19.52 -39.46 31.65
N ALA A 147 -20.34 -38.71 30.90
CA ALA A 147 -21.48 -39.28 30.15
C ALA A 147 -21.01 -40.19 29.00
N LEU A 148 -19.93 -39.85 28.30
CA LEU A 148 -19.32 -40.68 27.28
C LEU A 148 -18.79 -42.00 27.84
N GLU A 149 -18.08 -41.96 28.98
CA GLU A 149 -17.59 -43.18 29.65
C GLU A 149 -18.74 -44.05 30.10
N ARG A 150 -19.83 -43.50 30.61
CA ARG A 150 -21.05 -44.26 30.93
C ARG A 150 -21.64 -44.92 29.68
N ALA A 151 -21.77 -44.18 28.57
CA ALA A 151 -22.28 -44.71 27.31
C ALA A 151 -21.40 -45.88 26.77
N LYS A 152 -20.06 -45.79 26.89
CA LYS A 152 -19.13 -46.88 26.55
C LYS A 152 -19.38 -48.13 27.41
N LEU A 153 -19.59 -47.96 28.72
CA LEU A 153 -19.91 -49.09 29.62
C LEU A 153 -21.26 -49.73 29.30
N ASP A 154 -22.27 -48.90 29.03
CA ASP A 154 -23.61 -49.37 28.68
C ASP A 154 -23.58 -50.10 27.32
N ALA A 155 -22.85 -49.59 26.34
CA ALA A 155 -22.62 -50.26 25.05
C ALA A 155 -21.94 -51.63 25.22
N ARG A 156 -20.90 -51.72 26.07
CA ARG A 156 -20.25 -53.00 26.35
C ARG A 156 -21.20 -53.97 27.04
N ARG A 157 -22.05 -53.53 27.97
CA ARG A 157 -23.04 -54.38 28.64
C ARG A 157 -24.08 -54.87 27.62
N GLY A 158 -24.61 -53.99 26.78
CA GLY A 158 -25.54 -54.37 25.72
C GLY A 158 -24.96 -55.40 24.76
N GLN A 159 -23.72 -55.20 24.32
CA GLN A 159 -23.00 -56.14 23.45
C GLN A 159 -22.85 -57.54 24.09
N LEU A 160 -22.51 -57.59 25.39
CA LEU A 160 -22.41 -58.85 26.10
C LEU A 160 -23.78 -59.60 26.16
N GLN A 161 -24.85 -58.87 26.38
CA GLN A 161 -26.21 -59.45 26.44
C GLN A 161 -26.63 -60.10 25.15
N VAL A 162 -26.45 -59.40 23.99
CA VAL A 162 -26.84 -59.98 22.67
C VAL A 162 -25.91 -61.12 22.28
N ASN A 163 -24.62 -61.07 22.62
CA ASN A 163 -23.67 -62.19 22.40
C ASN A 163 -24.09 -63.43 23.18
N GLN A 164 -24.53 -63.32 24.46
CA GLN A 164 -25.07 -64.43 25.23
C GLN A 164 -26.29 -65.07 24.55
N THR A 165 -27.18 -64.27 23.94
CA THR A 165 -28.34 -64.76 23.23
C THR A 165 -27.89 -65.54 21.97
N LEU A 166 -26.89 -65.05 21.23
CA LEU A 166 -26.30 -65.73 20.08
C LEU A 166 -25.65 -67.07 20.48
N ASP A 167 -24.88 -67.08 21.57
CA ASP A 167 -24.23 -68.26 22.07
C ASP A 167 -25.27 -69.34 22.45
N MET A 168 -26.37 -68.96 23.11
CA MET A 168 -27.47 -69.88 23.44
C MET A 168 -28.13 -70.42 22.21
N ALA A 169 -28.39 -69.56 21.19
CA ALA A 169 -28.97 -70.00 19.92
C ALA A 169 -28.04 -70.93 19.13
N ALA A 170 -26.73 -70.74 19.23
CA ALA A 170 -25.71 -71.62 18.64
C ALA A 170 -25.70 -73.01 19.32
N VAL A 171 -25.83 -73.10 20.64
CA VAL A 171 -25.94 -74.35 21.37
C VAL A 171 -27.22 -75.10 21.00
N ASP A 172 -28.38 -74.38 20.90
CA ASP A 172 -29.65 -74.94 20.47
C ASP A 172 -29.55 -75.53 19.05
N LEU A 173 -28.92 -74.79 18.12
CA LEU A 173 -28.70 -75.24 16.75
C LEU A 173 -27.84 -76.51 16.70
N GLU A 174 -26.77 -76.55 17.48
CA GLU A 174 -25.93 -77.71 17.53
C GLU A 174 -26.64 -78.95 18.14
N ALA A 175 -27.47 -78.74 19.16
CA ALA A 175 -28.32 -79.81 19.74
C ALA A 175 -29.35 -80.35 18.70
N ALA A 176 -30.05 -79.44 18.00
CA ALA A 176 -31.00 -79.88 16.95
C ALA A 176 -30.29 -80.56 15.79
N ASN A 177 -29.08 -80.16 15.42
CA ASN A 177 -28.27 -80.83 14.42
C ASN A 177 -27.89 -82.29 14.84
N ARG A 178 -27.48 -82.44 16.15
CA ARG A 178 -27.20 -83.79 16.68
C ARG A 178 -28.44 -84.70 16.65
N GLU A 179 -29.59 -84.15 17.06
CA GLU A 179 -30.85 -84.91 17.08
C GLU A 179 -31.32 -85.32 15.65
N ARG A 180 -31.23 -84.38 14.71
CA ARG A 180 -31.51 -84.69 13.31
C ARG A 180 -30.63 -85.83 12.75
N ARG A 181 -29.28 -85.72 13.03
CA ARG A 181 -28.33 -86.80 12.59
C ARG A 181 -28.67 -88.15 13.23
N ARG A 182 -29.03 -88.14 14.52
CA ARG A 182 -29.51 -89.35 15.21
C ARG A 182 -30.78 -89.85 14.61
N GLY A 183 -31.76 -88.99 14.37
CA GLY A 183 -33.05 -89.36 13.69
C GLY A 183 -32.83 -89.97 12.31
N GLU A 184 -31.88 -89.41 11.51
CA GLU A 184 -31.51 -89.93 10.21
C GLU A 184 -30.95 -91.40 10.25
N LEU A 185 -30.22 -91.73 11.26
CA LEU A 185 -29.71 -93.07 11.48
C LEU A 185 -30.82 -94.01 11.95
N LEU A 186 -31.78 -93.58 12.79
CA LEU A 186 -32.83 -94.37 13.35
C LEU A 186 -33.96 -94.65 12.29
N ILE A 187 -34.28 -93.68 11.43
CA ILE A 187 -35.30 -93.87 10.35
C ILE A 187 -34.81 -94.86 9.28
N LYS A 188 -33.51 -94.81 8.92
CA LYS A 188 -32.85 -95.76 8.04
C LYS A 188 -33.00 -97.19 8.53
N ASN A 189 -32.95 -97.41 9.84
CA ASN A 189 -33.11 -98.68 10.51
C ASN A 189 -34.58 -98.97 10.90
N LYS A 190 -35.57 -98.18 10.48
CA LYS A 190 -37.00 -98.28 10.82
C LYS A 190 -37.30 -98.27 12.32
N LEU A 191 -36.52 -97.58 13.12
CA LEU A 191 -36.64 -97.52 14.60
C LEU A 191 -37.49 -96.38 15.10
N ILE A 192 -37.85 -95.39 14.25
CA ILE A 192 -38.69 -94.24 14.55
C ILE A 192 -39.73 -94.06 13.45
N SER A 193 -40.82 -93.33 13.77
CA SER A 193 -41.82 -92.96 12.77
C SER A 193 -41.35 -91.81 11.83
N GLU A 194 -41.93 -91.74 10.64
CA GLU A 194 -41.68 -90.65 9.69
C GLU A 194 -42.08 -89.30 10.27
N ILE A 195 -43.16 -89.24 11.03
CA ILE A 195 -43.64 -88.08 11.76
C ILE A 195 -42.55 -87.56 12.76
N ASP A 196 -41.94 -88.42 13.52
CA ASP A 196 -40.88 -88.04 14.48
C ASP A 196 -39.62 -87.60 13.81
N TYR A 197 -39.27 -88.12 12.66
CA TYR A 197 -38.15 -87.67 11.84
C TYR A 197 -38.43 -86.28 11.24
N GLU A 198 -39.62 -86.04 10.72
CA GLU A 198 -40.00 -84.71 10.21
C GLU A 198 -40.06 -83.65 11.31
N LYS A 199 -40.57 -83.98 12.50
CA LYS A 199 -40.42 -83.10 13.68
C LYS A 199 -38.95 -82.68 13.99
N GLY A 200 -38.03 -83.65 13.87
CA GLY A 200 -36.58 -83.31 14.07
C GLY A 200 -36.04 -82.38 13.00
N LYS A 201 -36.54 -82.46 11.76
CA LYS A 201 -36.20 -81.46 10.70
C LYS A 201 -36.78 -80.07 10.99
N ASP A 202 -38.04 -80.03 11.42
CA ASP A 202 -38.71 -78.78 11.77
C ASP A 202 -38.00 -78.06 12.94
N GLU A 203 -37.61 -78.83 13.98
CA GLU A 203 -36.87 -78.30 15.12
C GLU A 203 -35.48 -77.75 14.67
N LEU A 204 -34.80 -78.46 13.77
CA LEU A 204 -33.57 -77.98 13.20
C LEU A 204 -33.80 -76.69 12.39
N HIS A 205 -34.86 -76.65 11.58
CA HIS A 205 -35.21 -75.46 10.81
C HIS A 205 -35.50 -74.27 11.71
N LYS A 206 -36.30 -74.41 12.78
CA LYS A 206 -36.50 -73.38 13.83
C LYS A 206 -35.22 -72.90 14.48
N ALA A 207 -34.34 -73.85 14.88
CA ALA A 207 -33.08 -73.52 15.48
C ALA A 207 -32.16 -72.73 14.53
N LYS A 208 -32.13 -73.07 13.22
CA LYS A 208 -31.40 -72.31 12.20
C LYS A 208 -31.91 -70.87 12.07
N LEU A 209 -33.21 -70.70 12.01
CA LEU A 209 -33.83 -69.35 11.94
C LEU A 209 -33.52 -68.56 13.20
N LYS A 210 -33.65 -69.19 14.40
CA LYS A 210 -33.32 -68.54 15.69
C LYS A 210 -31.88 -68.09 15.73
N PHE A 211 -30.91 -68.92 15.28
CA PHE A 211 -29.51 -68.57 15.19
C PHE A 211 -29.26 -67.42 14.22
N ALA A 212 -29.83 -67.49 13.00
CA ALA A 212 -29.69 -66.42 11.99
C ALA A 212 -30.24 -65.06 12.48
N HIS A 213 -31.39 -65.09 13.18
CA HIS A 213 -31.96 -63.88 13.78
C HIS A 213 -31.07 -63.31 14.90
N ALA A 214 -30.53 -64.19 15.78
CA ALA A 214 -29.61 -63.74 16.82
C ALA A 214 -28.31 -63.14 16.25
N GLU A 215 -27.80 -63.70 15.14
CA GLU A 215 -26.61 -63.17 14.45
C GLU A 215 -26.90 -61.75 13.89
N GLN A 216 -28.06 -61.56 13.26
CA GLN A 216 -28.48 -60.24 12.74
C GLN A 216 -28.69 -59.25 13.88
N GLU A 217 -29.29 -59.69 15.00
CA GLU A 217 -29.50 -58.85 16.20
C GLU A 217 -28.16 -58.35 16.81
N VAL A 218 -27.13 -59.24 16.86
CA VAL A 218 -25.79 -58.84 17.30
C VAL A 218 -25.20 -57.77 16.39
N ALA A 219 -25.30 -57.92 15.07
CA ALA A 219 -24.79 -56.96 14.13
C ALA A 219 -25.50 -55.59 14.26
N LEU A 220 -26.84 -55.61 14.26
CA LEU A 220 -27.65 -54.38 14.40
C LEU A 220 -27.38 -53.63 15.72
N THR A 221 -27.37 -54.38 16.84
CA THR A 221 -27.10 -53.83 18.16
C THR A 221 -25.70 -53.25 18.26
N LYS A 222 -24.68 -53.93 17.72
CA LYS A 222 -23.31 -53.42 17.67
C LYS A 222 -23.24 -52.08 16.91
N ASP A 223 -23.87 -51.99 15.74
CA ASP A 223 -23.86 -50.76 14.94
C ASP A 223 -24.58 -49.63 15.68
N THR A 224 -25.74 -49.90 16.29
CA THR A 224 -26.50 -48.93 17.08
C THR A 224 -25.69 -48.39 18.26
N LEU A 225 -25.12 -49.29 19.06
CA LEU A 225 -24.31 -48.92 20.23
C LEU A 225 -23.02 -48.14 19.84
N THR A 226 -22.40 -48.57 18.71
CA THR A 226 -21.23 -47.85 18.18
C THR A 226 -21.61 -46.44 17.76
N PHE A 227 -22.76 -46.28 17.10
CA PHE A 227 -23.27 -44.99 16.69
C PHE A 227 -23.59 -44.07 17.90
N GLU A 228 -24.21 -44.61 18.96
CA GLU A 228 -24.51 -43.88 20.19
C GLU A 228 -23.23 -43.39 20.87
N VAL A 229 -22.22 -44.24 21.04
CA VAL A 229 -20.91 -43.87 21.59
C VAL A 229 -20.22 -42.83 20.75
N LYS A 230 -20.28 -42.97 19.40
CA LYS A 230 -19.71 -41.99 18.47
C LYS A 230 -20.38 -40.62 18.60
N ASN A 231 -21.71 -40.58 18.72
CA ASN A 231 -22.44 -39.33 18.94
C ASN A 231 -22.02 -38.64 20.23
N LYS A 232 -21.88 -39.40 21.33
CA LYS A 232 -21.38 -38.84 22.61
C LYS A 232 -19.92 -38.36 22.50
N ALA A 233 -19.08 -39.05 21.75
CA ALA A 233 -17.71 -38.61 21.49
C ALA A 233 -17.68 -37.28 20.72
N LEU A 234 -18.50 -37.11 19.71
CA LEU A 234 -18.64 -35.86 18.94
C LEU A 234 -19.15 -34.71 19.82
N GLU A 235 -20.07 -34.95 20.78
CA GLU A 235 -20.51 -33.94 21.74
C GLU A 235 -19.31 -33.48 22.61
N VAL A 236 -18.50 -34.41 23.11
CA VAL A 236 -17.29 -34.09 23.89
C VAL A 236 -16.29 -33.32 23.04
N GLU A 237 -16.04 -33.72 21.80
CA GLU A 237 -15.14 -33.03 20.89
C GLU A 237 -15.56 -31.58 20.64
N ARG A 238 -16.84 -31.35 20.34
CA ARG A 238 -17.39 -29.99 20.19
C ARG A 238 -17.20 -29.13 21.42
N GLN A 239 -17.46 -29.68 22.61
CA GLN A 239 -17.25 -28.95 23.86
C GLN A 239 -15.78 -28.71 24.15
N THR A 240 -14.89 -29.64 23.78
CA THR A 240 -13.45 -29.46 23.90
C THR A 240 -12.97 -28.28 23.07
N LEU A 241 -13.45 -28.14 21.82
CA LEU A 241 -13.15 -26.99 20.97
C LEU A 241 -13.65 -25.68 21.59
N ALA A 242 -14.84 -25.66 22.22
CA ALA A 242 -15.36 -24.49 22.91
C ALA A 242 -14.47 -24.11 24.12
N VAL A 243 -13.98 -25.08 24.88
CA VAL A 243 -13.05 -24.84 25.99
C VAL A 243 -11.71 -24.29 25.47
N HIS A 244 -11.14 -24.85 24.42
CA HIS A 244 -9.90 -24.36 23.83
C HIS A 244 -10.03 -22.91 23.31
N GLU A 245 -11.16 -22.54 22.73
CA GLU A 245 -11.39 -21.16 22.31
C GLU A 245 -11.44 -20.19 23.50
N LEU A 246 -12.10 -20.57 24.59
CA LEU A 246 -12.10 -19.77 25.82
C LEU A 246 -10.71 -19.69 26.47
N GLU A 247 -9.92 -20.77 26.43
CA GLU A 247 -8.54 -20.78 26.91
C GLU A 247 -7.67 -19.83 26.11
N ARG A 248 -7.81 -19.82 24.79
CA ARG A 248 -7.13 -18.88 23.90
C ARG A 248 -7.49 -17.43 24.23
N GLN A 249 -8.79 -17.15 24.48
CA GLN A 249 -9.25 -15.82 24.86
C GLN A 249 -8.70 -15.40 26.24
N VAL A 250 -8.63 -16.31 27.20
CA VAL A 250 -8.03 -16.05 28.52
C VAL A 250 -6.51 -15.81 28.40
N ASP A 251 -5.79 -16.57 27.56
CA ASP A 251 -4.36 -16.30 27.32
C ASP A 251 -4.14 -14.96 26.66
N ALA A 252 -5.05 -14.54 25.76
CA ALA A 252 -5.00 -13.23 25.11
C ALA A 252 -5.24 -12.05 26.08
N LEU A 253 -5.69 -12.27 27.30
CA LEU A 253 -5.71 -11.26 28.36
C LEU A 253 -4.29 -10.86 28.81
N ASN A 254 -3.28 -11.67 28.55
CA ASN A 254 -1.88 -11.34 28.74
C ASN A 254 -1.40 -10.64 27.47
N ILE A 255 -1.37 -9.32 27.51
CA ILE A 255 -0.94 -8.48 26.37
C ILE A 255 0.57 -8.60 26.22
N LYS A 256 1.02 -9.23 25.13
CA LYS A 256 2.43 -9.52 24.85
C LYS A 256 3.00 -8.51 23.84
N ALA A 257 4.26 -8.15 23.99
CA ALA A 257 4.98 -7.33 23.03
C ALA A 257 5.17 -8.09 21.69
N PRO A 258 4.70 -7.54 20.56
CA PRO A 258 4.84 -8.21 19.25
C PRO A 258 6.24 -8.08 18.68
N VAL A 259 7.02 -7.11 19.15
CA VAL A 259 8.40 -6.81 18.76
C VAL A 259 9.23 -6.52 20.00
N GLY A 260 10.53 -6.74 19.92
CA GLY A 260 11.47 -6.26 20.93
C GLY A 260 11.67 -4.76 20.79
N GLY A 261 11.89 -4.08 21.91
CA GLY A 261 12.05 -2.62 21.88
C GLY A 261 11.91 -1.98 23.25
N ILE A 262 11.43 -0.75 23.27
CA ILE A 262 11.17 0.00 24.49
C ILE A 262 9.67 0.33 24.59
N ILE A 263 9.14 0.26 25.80
CA ILE A 263 7.79 0.76 26.09
C ILE A 263 7.78 2.27 25.83
N GLY A 264 6.93 2.71 24.92
CA GLY A 264 6.72 4.13 24.61
C GLY A 264 5.85 4.80 25.68
N ASN A 265 4.68 5.26 25.30
CA ASN A 265 3.75 5.90 26.23
C ASN A 265 2.64 4.94 26.64
N TRP A 266 2.20 5.07 27.88
CA TRP A 266 0.89 4.57 28.29
C TRP A 266 -0.19 5.46 27.70
N ILE A 267 -1.16 4.84 27.04
CA ILE A 267 -2.35 5.53 26.51
C ILE A 267 -3.48 5.47 27.52
N THR A 268 -3.46 4.43 28.37
CA THR A 268 -4.43 4.23 29.43
C THR A 268 -3.77 4.25 30.81
N GLU A 269 -4.55 4.56 31.85
CA GLU A 269 -4.06 4.60 33.23
C GLU A 269 -4.13 3.22 33.88
N GLN A 270 -3.29 3.03 34.91
CA GLN A 270 -3.26 1.81 35.72
C GLN A 270 -4.61 1.54 36.37
N LYS A 271 -5.08 0.29 36.36
CA LYS A 271 -6.35 -0.17 36.94
C LYS A 271 -7.63 0.42 36.32
N THR A 272 -7.52 0.98 35.12
CA THR A 272 -8.67 1.44 34.36
C THR A 272 -9.44 0.24 33.78
N ARG A 273 -10.75 0.33 33.75
CA ARG A 273 -11.60 -0.64 33.03
C ARG A 273 -11.64 -0.26 31.55
N LEU A 274 -11.29 -1.22 30.71
CA LEU A 274 -11.25 -1.08 29.26
C LEU A 274 -12.33 -1.94 28.60
N SER A 275 -12.89 -1.43 27.53
CA SER A 275 -13.66 -2.23 26.57
C SER A 275 -12.72 -2.92 25.58
N ALA A 276 -13.21 -3.92 24.83
CA ALA A 276 -12.43 -4.53 23.75
C ALA A 276 -11.99 -3.48 22.72
N ASN A 277 -10.80 -3.67 22.15
CA ASN A 277 -10.17 -2.81 21.13
C ASN A 277 -9.84 -1.38 21.61
N GLN A 278 -9.68 -1.15 22.89
CA GLN A 278 -9.15 0.12 23.40
C GLN A 278 -7.61 0.08 23.43
N PRO A 279 -6.93 1.19 23.04
CA PRO A 279 -5.48 1.24 23.05
C PRO A 279 -4.95 1.30 24.50
N ILE A 280 -3.87 0.56 24.77
CA ILE A 280 -3.28 0.43 26.10
C ILE A 280 -1.95 1.17 26.17
N LEU A 281 -0.99 0.80 25.34
CA LEU A 281 0.37 1.35 25.29
C LEU A 281 1.01 1.14 23.92
N THR A 282 2.15 1.79 23.70
CA THR A 282 2.95 1.59 22.48
C THR A 282 4.25 0.87 22.81
N VAL A 283 4.70 -0.01 21.91
CA VAL A 283 6.05 -0.58 21.93
C VAL A 283 6.81 0.01 20.75
N VAL A 284 8.00 0.55 20.97
CA VAL A 284 8.82 1.20 19.96
C VAL A 284 10.03 0.33 19.67
N ASP A 285 10.10 -0.16 18.45
CA ASP A 285 11.27 -0.89 17.98
C ASP A 285 12.40 0.08 17.66
N LEU A 286 13.51 -0.02 18.40
CA LEU A 286 14.68 0.84 18.21
C LEU A 286 15.69 0.27 17.21
N SER A 287 15.43 -0.89 16.64
CA SER A 287 16.37 -1.54 15.71
C SER A 287 16.46 -0.83 14.37
N ALA A 288 15.39 -0.12 13.97
CA ALA A 288 15.34 0.62 12.73
C ALA A 288 14.55 1.92 12.88
N TYR A 289 15.17 3.00 12.46
CA TYR A 289 14.53 4.30 12.35
C TYR A 289 14.33 4.68 10.88
N GLU A 290 13.28 5.42 10.62
CA GLU A 290 13.00 6.09 9.35
C GLU A 290 12.85 7.59 9.60
N ALA A 291 13.10 8.39 8.57
CA ALA A 291 12.78 9.80 8.59
C ALA A 291 11.45 10.03 7.86
N GLU A 292 10.49 10.61 8.53
CA GLU A 292 9.22 11.05 7.95
C GLU A 292 9.33 12.53 7.60
N LEU A 293 9.33 12.84 6.30
CA LEU A 293 9.52 14.18 5.76
C LEU A 293 8.19 14.77 5.30
N ALA A 294 8.01 16.07 5.52
CA ALA A 294 6.88 16.84 5.03
C ALA A 294 7.31 17.67 3.80
N VAL A 295 7.15 17.08 2.62
CA VAL A 295 7.56 17.72 1.36
C VAL A 295 6.41 18.54 0.80
N PRO A 296 6.63 19.83 0.40
CA PRO A 296 5.59 20.65 -0.19
C PRO A 296 4.97 20.00 -1.45
N GLU A 297 3.64 20.08 -1.58
CA GLU A 297 2.85 19.51 -2.68
C GLU A 297 3.38 19.90 -4.06
N SER A 298 3.92 21.13 -4.20
CA SER A 298 4.47 21.63 -5.48
C SER A 298 5.64 20.80 -6.02
N TYR A 299 6.25 19.94 -5.19
CA TYR A 299 7.33 19.03 -5.58
C TYR A 299 6.92 17.57 -5.60
N ALA A 300 5.64 17.27 -5.32
CA ALA A 300 5.15 15.90 -5.19
C ALA A 300 5.36 15.07 -6.47
N ASP A 301 5.11 15.68 -7.63
CA ASP A 301 5.25 15.03 -8.94
C ASP A 301 6.71 14.79 -9.34
N ASP A 302 7.64 15.53 -8.73
CA ASP A 302 9.08 15.39 -8.96
C ASP A 302 9.71 14.29 -8.08
N LEU A 303 8.98 13.80 -7.05
CA LEU A 303 9.50 12.78 -6.13
C LEU A 303 9.47 11.40 -6.75
N GLY A 304 10.56 10.65 -6.62
CA GLY A 304 10.68 9.27 -7.05
C GLY A 304 11.25 8.36 -5.96
N LEU A 305 10.79 7.12 -5.91
CA LEU A 305 11.34 6.11 -4.99
C LEU A 305 12.82 5.87 -5.29
N GLY A 306 13.63 5.74 -4.23
CA GLY A 306 15.06 5.52 -4.33
C GLY A 306 15.89 6.80 -4.47
N MET A 307 15.27 7.99 -4.58
CA MET A 307 15.99 9.25 -4.59
C MET A 307 16.84 9.43 -3.32
N GLU A 308 18.00 10.03 -3.49
CA GLU A 308 18.91 10.32 -2.39
C GLU A 308 18.42 11.52 -1.58
N VAL A 309 18.54 11.40 -0.27
CA VAL A 309 18.12 12.43 0.68
C VAL A 309 19.24 12.65 1.69
N GLU A 310 19.71 13.89 1.78
CA GLU A 310 20.61 14.30 2.85
C GLU A 310 19.80 14.66 4.10
N LEU A 311 19.97 13.89 5.17
CA LEU A 311 19.34 14.10 6.47
C LEU A 311 20.32 14.81 7.40
N SER A 312 19.89 15.88 8.05
CA SER A 312 20.73 16.69 8.95
C SER A 312 20.22 16.58 10.39
N PHE A 313 21.08 16.04 11.25
CA PHE A 313 20.87 15.85 12.69
C PHE A 313 21.76 16.82 13.48
N GLY A 314 21.41 18.10 13.49
CA GLY A 314 22.30 19.14 14.04
C GLY A 314 23.57 19.27 13.19
N SER A 315 24.71 18.83 13.69
CA SER A 315 25.99 18.87 12.98
C SER A 315 26.29 17.60 12.15
N VAL A 316 25.54 16.54 12.35
CA VAL A 316 25.76 15.25 11.64
C VAL A 316 24.85 15.19 10.42
N LYS A 317 25.42 14.76 9.29
CA LYS A 317 24.71 14.52 8.04
C LYS A 317 24.76 13.05 7.69
N LEU A 318 23.63 12.49 7.34
CA LEU A 318 23.50 11.12 6.85
C LEU A 318 22.80 11.11 5.50
N MET A 319 23.22 10.19 4.65
CA MET A 319 22.53 9.91 3.39
C MET A 319 21.48 8.82 3.60
N GLY A 320 20.29 9.07 3.09
CA GLY A 320 19.20 8.11 3.06
C GLY A 320 18.63 7.97 1.65
N LYS A 321 17.69 7.05 1.51
CA LYS A 321 16.94 6.84 0.26
C LYS A 321 15.45 6.93 0.52
N LEU A 322 14.73 7.57 -0.38
CA LEU A 322 13.29 7.68 -0.36
C LEU A 322 12.67 6.30 -0.54
N SER A 323 12.01 5.80 0.49
CA SER A 323 11.43 4.45 0.54
C SER A 323 9.95 4.42 0.22
N SER A 324 9.21 5.46 0.59
CA SER A 324 7.79 5.59 0.26
C SER A 324 7.34 7.04 0.18
N ILE A 325 6.30 7.26 -0.64
CA ILE A 325 5.66 8.56 -0.82
C ILE A 325 4.16 8.34 -0.60
N SER A 326 3.55 9.11 0.29
CA SER A 326 2.11 9.06 0.51
C SER A 326 1.37 9.63 -0.71
N PRO A 327 0.34 8.97 -1.23
CA PRO A 327 -0.50 9.54 -2.28
C PRO A 327 -1.45 10.62 -1.76
N GLU A 328 -1.50 10.82 -0.44
CA GLU A 328 -2.40 11.77 0.20
C GLU A 328 -1.67 13.08 0.51
N VAL A 329 -2.27 14.20 0.10
CA VAL A 329 -1.81 15.54 0.46
C VAL A 329 -2.54 15.99 1.73
N ARG A 330 -1.78 16.35 2.76
CA ARG A 330 -2.29 16.92 4.01
C ARG A 330 -1.62 18.25 4.28
N ASN A 331 -2.38 19.28 4.55
CA ASN A 331 -1.87 20.64 4.83
C ASN A 331 -0.93 21.20 3.74
N ARG A 332 -1.16 20.86 2.46
CA ARG A 332 -0.31 21.18 1.31
C ARG A 332 1.08 20.54 1.35
N GLU A 333 1.20 19.43 2.04
CA GLU A 333 2.42 18.63 2.12
C GLU A 333 2.13 17.17 1.81
N VAL A 334 3.10 16.52 1.21
CA VAL A 334 3.12 15.08 0.97
C VAL A 334 4.09 14.45 1.95
N THR A 335 3.64 13.40 2.63
CA THR A 335 4.50 12.65 3.56
C THR A 335 5.37 11.68 2.78
N ALA A 336 6.68 11.82 2.93
CA ALA A 336 7.67 10.94 2.34
C ALA A 336 8.50 10.26 3.43
N ARG A 337 8.76 8.96 3.29
CA ARG A 337 9.62 8.21 4.22
C ARG A 337 10.96 7.93 3.60
N VAL A 338 11.97 8.07 4.41
CA VAL A 338 13.38 7.88 4.03
C VAL A 338 14.01 6.85 4.94
N GLN A 339 14.56 5.82 4.34
CA GLN A 339 15.41 4.85 5.02
C GLN A 339 16.85 5.30 4.96
N PHE A 340 17.56 5.18 6.07
CA PHE A 340 18.96 5.50 6.20
C PHE A 340 19.68 4.44 7.04
N VAL A 341 20.95 4.31 6.84
CA VAL A 341 21.79 3.43 7.68
C VAL A 341 22.02 4.11 9.01
N GLN A 342 21.51 3.49 10.05
CA GLN A 342 21.69 4.01 11.41
C GLN A 342 23.16 3.90 11.82
N ASP A 343 23.77 5.01 12.21
CA ASP A 343 25.04 5.01 12.90
C ASP A 343 24.80 4.83 14.42
N ASN A 344 25.34 3.76 14.98
CA ASN A 344 25.22 3.44 16.41
C ASN A 344 25.76 4.55 17.34
N SER A 345 26.52 5.51 16.81
CA SER A 345 27.00 6.67 17.57
C SER A 345 25.90 7.71 17.81
N LEU A 346 24.82 7.68 17.01
CA LEU A 346 23.72 8.64 17.10
C LEU A 346 22.62 8.11 18.01
N LYS A 347 22.42 8.76 19.14
CA LYS A 347 21.27 8.50 20.02
C LYS A 347 20.02 9.19 19.46
N LEU A 348 19.38 8.56 18.48
CA LEU A 348 18.13 9.04 17.88
C LEU A 348 16.96 8.86 18.85
N ARG A 349 15.99 9.79 18.79
CA ARG A 349 14.76 9.73 19.58
C ARG A 349 13.56 9.81 18.66
N GLN A 350 12.52 9.07 19.00
CA GLN A 350 11.25 9.16 18.28
C GLN A 350 10.70 10.59 18.32
N ASN A 351 10.12 11.06 17.21
CA ASN A 351 9.63 12.41 17.00
C ASN A 351 10.70 13.51 17.09
N GLN A 352 11.99 13.16 17.07
CA GLN A 352 13.07 14.13 16.97
C GLN A 352 12.98 14.86 15.62
N ARG A 353 12.96 16.19 15.64
CA ARG A 353 12.92 17.02 14.43
C ARG A 353 14.27 16.98 13.71
N ILE A 354 14.18 16.93 12.39
CA ILE A 354 15.32 16.94 11.47
C ILE A 354 15.07 17.87 10.30
N SER A 355 16.14 18.31 9.66
CA SER A 355 16.09 18.97 8.36
C SER A 355 16.57 17.98 7.30
N ALA A 356 15.98 18.04 6.13
CA ALA A 356 16.34 17.16 5.02
C ALA A 356 16.42 17.93 3.70
N ARG A 357 17.23 17.42 2.78
CA ARG A 357 17.31 17.90 1.40
C ARG A 357 17.11 16.70 0.48
N VAL A 358 16.02 16.71 -0.25
CA VAL A 358 15.74 15.67 -1.26
C VAL A 358 16.40 16.10 -2.56
N LEU A 359 17.28 15.27 -3.09
CA LEU A 359 17.98 15.51 -4.35
C LEU A 359 17.08 15.08 -5.50
N LEU A 360 16.42 16.05 -6.16
CA LEU A 360 15.48 15.79 -7.26
C LEU A 360 16.21 15.48 -8.57
N GLU A 361 17.26 16.25 -8.87
CA GLU A 361 18.08 16.06 -10.07
C GLU A 361 19.55 16.22 -9.73
N HIS A 362 20.35 15.35 -10.29
CA HIS A 362 21.81 15.41 -10.25
C HIS A 362 22.33 15.20 -11.66
N ARG A 363 22.68 16.30 -12.35
CA ARG A 363 23.19 16.25 -13.72
C ARG A 363 24.66 16.69 -13.72
N PRO A 364 25.60 15.76 -13.83
CA PRO A 364 27.02 16.11 -13.96
C PRO A 364 27.29 16.66 -15.37
N ASP A 365 28.35 17.44 -15.48
CA ASP A 365 28.95 17.92 -16.73
C ASP A 365 27.98 18.68 -17.65
N VAL A 366 27.07 19.46 -17.11
CA VAL A 366 26.17 20.32 -17.89
C VAL A 366 26.71 21.74 -17.96
N LEU A 367 26.46 22.41 -19.09
CA LEU A 367 26.77 23.82 -19.27
C LEU A 367 25.75 24.64 -18.54
N MET A 368 26.18 25.55 -17.69
CA MET A 368 25.29 26.35 -16.87
C MET A 368 25.80 27.78 -16.66
N VAL A 369 24.84 28.62 -16.35
CA VAL A 369 25.09 30.03 -16.01
C VAL A 369 24.34 30.40 -14.74
N LYS A 370 24.79 31.44 -14.06
CA LYS A 370 24.12 32.00 -12.89
C LYS A 370 22.73 32.52 -13.26
N ARG A 371 21.73 32.16 -12.44
CA ARG A 371 20.34 32.62 -12.62
C ARG A 371 20.23 34.12 -12.58
N GLY A 372 19.41 34.70 -13.43
CA GLY A 372 19.19 36.13 -13.49
C GLY A 372 17.90 36.54 -14.19
N ALA A 373 17.66 37.85 -14.30
CA ALA A 373 16.42 38.37 -14.87
C ALA A 373 16.26 38.10 -16.39
N PHE A 374 17.35 37.76 -17.11
CA PHE A 374 17.31 37.39 -18.52
C PHE A 374 16.36 36.20 -18.81
N MET A 375 16.15 35.33 -17.84
CA MET A 375 15.29 34.15 -17.96
C MET A 375 13.80 34.49 -18.13
N THR A 376 13.37 35.67 -17.73
CA THR A 376 11.99 36.12 -17.78
C THR A 376 11.78 37.34 -18.65
N SER A 377 12.85 38.07 -18.98
CA SER A 377 12.81 39.21 -19.88
C SER A 377 12.98 38.78 -21.32
N GLY A 378 12.37 39.48 -22.27
CA GLY A 378 12.49 39.19 -23.71
C GLY A 378 11.89 37.85 -24.14
N GLY A 379 10.99 37.23 -23.31
CA GLY A 379 10.44 35.90 -23.59
C GLY A 379 11.28 34.74 -23.08
N GLY A 380 12.50 34.97 -22.57
CA GLY A 380 13.39 33.95 -22.05
C GLY A 380 14.15 33.13 -23.10
N ASP A 381 14.00 33.52 -24.39
CA ASP A 381 14.58 32.79 -25.53
C ASP A 381 15.82 33.51 -26.09
N GLU A 382 16.21 34.64 -25.50
CA GLU A 382 17.32 35.44 -25.95
C GLU A 382 18.20 35.93 -24.82
N VAL A 383 19.50 36.08 -25.12
CA VAL A 383 20.49 36.67 -24.22
C VAL A 383 21.45 37.52 -25.00
N TYR A 384 22.19 38.41 -24.36
CA TYR A 384 23.28 39.14 -24.97
C TYR A 384 24.61 38.56 -24.50
N GLN A 385 25.37 38.05 -25.49
CA GLN A 385 26.75 37.59 -25.29
C GLN A 385 27.70 38.81 -25.43
N ILE A 386 28.62 38.94 -24.50
CA ILE A 386 29.61 40.03 -24.48
C ILE A 386 30.91 39.55 -25.12
N GLU A 387 31.36 40.26 -26.12
CA GLU A 387 32.68 40.08 -26.78
C GLU A 387 33.41 41.45 -26.78
N GLY A 388 34.27 41.68 -25.80
CA GLY A 388 34.90 42.97 -25.59
C GLY A 388 33.92 44.07 -25.23
N ASP A 389 33.79 45.13 -26.07
CA ASP A 389 32.86 46.23 -25.87
C ASP A 389 31.51 46.06 -26.60
N LEU A 390 31.27 44.90 -27.16
CA LEU A 390 30.07 44.61 -27.98
C LEU A 390 29.23 43.52 -27.30
N ALA A 391 27.95 43.80 -27.12
CA ALA A 391 26.96 42.80 -26.74
C ALA A 391 26.14 42.37 -27.94
N SER A 392 26.20 41.11 -28.31
CA SER A 392 25.51 40.54 -29.46
C SER A 392 24.36 39.65 -29.02
N ARG A 393 23.18 39.86 -29.60
CA ARG A 393 22.00 39.05 -29.32
C ARG A 393 22.18 37.63 -29.79
N ARG A 394 21.86 36.65 -28.94
CA ARG A 394 21.86 35.23 -29.18
C ARG A 394 20.57 34.59 -28.80
N ALA A 395 20.04 33.78 -29.65
CA ALA A 395 18.94 32.88 -29.30
C ALA A 395 19.47 31.75 -28.41
N ILE A 396 18.77 31.45 -27.33
CA ILE A 396 19.16 30.45 -26.35
C ILE A 396 18.04 29.47 -26.07
N LYS A 397 18.43 28.29 -25.61
CA LYS A 397 17.52 27.32 -25.06
C LYS A 397 17.98 26.91 -23.66
N LEU A 398 17.14 27.20 -22.67
CA LEU A 398 17.40 26.87 -21.27
C LEU A 398 16.80 25.52 -20.93
N GLY A 399 17.44 24.83 -20.01
CA GLY A 399 17.02 23.54 -19.48
C GLY A 399 16.57 23.63 -18.03
N SER A 400 16.97 22.65 -17.23
CA SER A 400 16.64 22.56 -15.82
C SER A 400 17.22 23.75 -15.03
N THR A 401 16.45 24.21 -14.05
CA THR A 401 16.81 25.37 -13.22
C THR A 401 16.98 24.97 -11.76
N SER A 402 18.12 25.32 -11.20
CA SER A 402 18.42 25.23 -9.76
C SER A 402 18.08 26.54 -9.04
N LEU A 403 18.29 26.60 -7.75
CA LEU A 403 18.11 27.82 -6.95
C LEU A 403 18.99 28.98 -7.45
N SER A 404 20.24 28.72 -7.85
CA SER A 404 21.24 29.70 -8.20
C SER A 404 21.73 29.65 -9.66
N GLN A 405 21.42 28.61 -10.39
CA GLN A 405 21.96 28.31 -11.71
C GLN A 405 20.87 27.79 -12.64
N VAL A 406 21.11 27.92 -13.94
CA VAL A 406 20.25 27.37 -15.00
C VAL A 406 21.12 26.66 -16.02
N GLU A 407 20.65 25.51 -16.48
CA GLU A 407 21.25 24.73 -17.55
C GLU A 407 21.08 25.44 -18.90
N VAL A 408 22.11 25.46 -19.70
CA VAL A 408 22.10 25.98 -21.08
C VAL A 408 22.18 24.80 -22.02
N LEU A 409 21.07 24.55 -22.74
CA LEU A 409 21.00 23.45 -23.71
C LEU A 409 21.57 23.85 -25.07
N ASP A 410 21.38 25.13 -25.47
CA ASP A 410 21.85 25.64 -26.75
C ASP A 410 22.06 27.16 -26.68
N GLY A 411 22.92 27.67 -27.53
CA GLY A 411 23.18 29.13 -27.71
C GLY A 411 24.45 29.65 -27.03
N GLY A 412 25.24 28.81 -26.33
CA GLY A 412 26.49 29.24 -25.66
C GLY A 412 27.53 28.16 -25.52
N LYS A 413 28.76 28.55 -25.18
CA LYS A 413 29.90 27.68 -24.89
C LYS A 413 30.53 28.04 -23.55
N ALA A 414 31.19 27.07 -22.93
CA ALA A 414 31.94 27.33 -21.70
C ALA A 414 32.96 28.45 -21.90
N GLY A 415 32.95 29.44 -21.03
CA GLY A 415 33.78 30.64 -21.10
C GLY A 415 33.11 31.86 -21.72
N ASP A 416 31.95 31.72 -22.36
CA ASP A 416 31.15 32.85 -22.87
C ASP A 416 30.65 33.71 -21.71
N GLU A 417 30.68 35.03 -21.90
CA GLU A 417 30.13 35.97 -20.90
C GLU A 417 28.73 36.45 -21.34
N TRP A 418 27.71 36.19 -20.54
CA TRP A 418 26.33 36.57 -20.81
C TRP A 418 25.83 37.64 -19.87
N VAL A 419 24.95 38.50 -20.40
CA VAL A 419 24.19 39.45 -19.58
C VAL A 419 23.08 38.71 -18.86
N ILE A 420 23.17 38.65 -17.54
CA ILE A 420 22.17 37.94 -16.70
C ILE A 420 21.15 38.89 -16.07
N SER A 421 21.30 40.21 -16.20
CA SER A 421 20.26 41.20 -15.87
C SER A 421 19.14 41.19 -16.91
N SER A 422 18.11 42.06 -16.77
CA SER A 422 17.04 42.21 -17.75
C SER A 422 17.59 42.60 -19.11
N VAL A 423 17.12 42.00 -20.17
CA VAL A 423 17.46 42.31 -21.57
C VAL A 423 16.58 43.39 -22.18
N GLU A 424 15.56 43.87 -21.47
CA GLU A 424 14.65 44.93 -21.94
C GLU A 424 15.36 46.24 -22.36
N PRO A 425 16.42 46.71 -21.63
CA PRO A 425 17.14 47.91 -22.03
C PRO A 425 17.80 47.84 -23.40
N PHE A 426 18.02 46.64 -23.93
CA PHE A 426 18.63 46.42 -25.24
C PHE A 426 17.65 46.58 -26.38
N ASN A 427 16.30 46.64 -26.11
CA ASN A 427 15.23 46.82 -27.09
C ASN A 427 15.31 45.93 -28.33
N HIS A 428 15.68 44.66 -28.13
CA HIS A 428 15.85 43.64 -29.18
C HIS A 428 16.89 44.01 -30.29
N ALA A 429 17.79 44.96 -30.03
CA ALA A 429 18.84 45.32 -30.98
C ALA A 429 19.79 44.15 -31.21
N GLU A 430 20.21 43.92 -32.44
CA GLU A 430 21.13 42.79 -32.73
C GLU A 430 22.50 42.95 -32.09
N GLN A 431 22.96 44.22 -32.00
CA GLN A 431 24.25 44.56 -31.38
C GLN A 431 24.11 45.87 -30.60
N VAL A 432 24.72 45.93 -29.44
CA VAL A 432 24.75 47.10 -28.54
C VAL A 432 26.20 47.31 -28.03
N ARG A 433 26.68 48.50 -28.08
CA ARG A 433 27.99 48.83 -27.52
C ARG A 433 27.90 49.07 -26.01
N ILE A 434 28.81 48.47 -25.28
CA ILE A 434 28.93 48.61 -23.83
C ILE A 434 30.14 49.50 -23.54
N HIS A 435 29.99 50.45 -22.63
CA HIS A 435 31.07 51.41 -22.28
C HIS A 435 31.18 51.60 -20.73
#